data_a926b223968c137182faaf1eebb69f0d
#
_entry.id   a926b223968c137182faaf1eebb69f0d
#
_cell.length_a   1.000
_cell.length_b   1.000
_cell.length_c   1.000
_cell.angle_alpha   90.00
_cell.angle_beta   90.00
_cell.angle_gamma   90.00
#
_symmetry.space_group_name_H-M   'P 1'
#
loop_
_entity.id
_entity.type
_entity.pdbx_description
1 polymer ?
#
loop_
_entity_poly.entity_id
_entity_poly.type
_entity_poly.pdbx_seq_one_letter_code
_entity_poly.pdbx_strand_id
1 'polypeptide(L)'
;TIYRGIVMSDYIASLHKISKAYATGHGDFYALKDIDLEFREREFTGIVGPSGSGKTTLLNIIGSLDLPTAGEAKVMGLLTSQLNARQAAALRSRHIGFIFQTYNLLPVYSVYENVEFPLLLLKMKPEERKKAVLAALEWVGLLDKQKSRPAQLSGGQCQRVAIARAMVKKPVLVLADEPTANLDTENSLHILQTMQNLNTNLGTSFIFSTHDDKVIRFMKRIVRLIDGKVASDDYQAGV
;
A
#
# COMPACT_ATOMS: atom_id res chain seq x y z
N THR A 1 8.71 -23.02 -1.82
CA THR A 1 10.17 -22.95 -2.05
C THR A 1 10.54 -22.05 -3.24
N ILE A 2 9.71 -21.00 -3.55
CA ILE A 2 9.95 -20.10 -4.72
C ILE A 2 10.83 -18.88 -4.32
N TYR A 3 11.11 -18.65 -3.03
CA TYR A 3 11.72 -17.41 -2.56
C TYR A 3 13.15 -17.56 -1.97
N ARG A 4 13.91 -18.60 -2.37
CA ARG A 4 15.37 -18.63 -2.12
C ARG A 4 16.19 -17.85 -3.16
N GLY A 5 15.53 -17.06 -4.03
CA GLY A 5 16.15 -16.32 -5.12
C GLY A 5 15.66 -14.86 -5.23
N ILE A 6 15.23 -14.21 -4.14
CA ILE A 6 15.12 -12.74 -4.17
C ILE A 6 16.57 -12.25 -4.26
N VAL A 7 16.99 -11.91 -5.47
CA VAL A 7 18.18 -11.09 -5.68
C VAL A 7 17.89 -9.80 -4.91
N MET A 8 18.69 -9.51 -3.90
CA MET A 8 18.61 -8.22 -3.19
C MET A 8 18.92 -7.13 -4.23
N SER A 9 17.88 -6.63 -4.85
CA SER A 9 17.91 -5.40 -5.62
C SER A 9 17.83 -4.28 -4.60
N ASP A 10 18.59 -3.22 -4.75
CA ASP A 10 18.51 -2.01 -3.93
C ASP A 10 17.11 -1.37 -3.96
N TYR A 11 16.24 -1.86 -4.87
CA TYR A 11 14.90 -1.35 -5.14
C TYR A 11 13.82 -2.38 -4.85
N ILE A 12 12.84 -1.97 -4.04
CA ILE A 12 11.64 -2.79 -3.76
C ILE A 12 10.69 -2.83 -4.95
N ALA A 13 10.67 -1.76 -5.75
CA ALA A 13 9.98 -1.70 -7.03
C ALA A 13 10.79 -0.87 -8.04
N SER A 14 10.85 -1.33 -9.28
CA SER A 14 11.48 -0.64 -10.41
C SER A 14 10.54 -0.71 -11.61
N LEU A 15 10.26 0.46 -12.18
CA LEU A 15 9.36 0.67 -13.29
C LEU A 15 10.16 1.28 -14.45
N HIS A 16 10.13 0.64 -15.61
CA HIS A 16 10.83 1.11 -16.78
C HIS A 16 9.86 1.27 -17.95
N LYS A 17 9.73 2.51 -18.44
CA LYS A 17 8.86 2.93 -19.56
C LYS A 17 7.43 2.42 -19.43
N ILE A 18 6.89 2.45 -18.20
CA ILE A 18 5.54 1.96 -17.93
C ILE A 18 4.51 2.86 -18.59
N SER A 19 3.71 2.25 -19.45
CA SER A 19 2.48 2.85 -19.96
C SER A 19 1.29 1.97 -19.66
N LYS A 20 0.15 2.58 -19.32
CA LYS A 20 -1.12 1.89 -19.08
C LYS A 20 -2.23 2.57 -19.87
N ALA A 21 -2.83 1.83 -20.78
CA ALA A 21 -4.00 2.25 -21.54
C ALA A 21 -5.22 1.42 -21.14
N TYR A 22 -6.37 2.05 -21.12
CA TYR A 22 -7.68 1.42 -20.96
C TYR A 22 -8.51 1.69 -22.22
N ALA A 23 -9.04 0.64 -22.82
CA ALA A 23 -9.94 0.79 -23.97
C ALA A 23 -11.24 1.47 -23.55
N THR A 24 -11.62 2.53 -24.25
CA THR A 24 -12.89 3.25 -24.06
C THR A 24 -13.69 3.25 -25.36
N GLY A 25 -14.98 3.60 -25.28
CA GLY A 25 -15.82 3.71 -26.49
C GLY A 25 -15.36 4.78 -27.52
N HIS A 26 -14.40 5.64 -27.13
CA HIS A 26 -13.86 6.73 -27.95
C HIS A 26 -12.37 6.58 -28.26
N GLY A 27 -11.78 5.39 -28.06
CA GLY A 27 -10.35 5.11 -28.22
C GLY A 27 -9.65 4.80 -26.89
N ASP A 28 -8.33 4.65 -26.93
CA ASP A 28 -7.54 4.31 -25.76
C ASP A 28 -7.31 5.54 -24.87
N PHE A 29 -7.65 5.41 -23.59
CA PHE A 29 -7.31 6.37 -22.53
C PHE A 29 -6.01 5.92 -21.85
N TYR A 30 -4.96 6.73 -21.97
CA TYR A 30 -3.67 6.47 -21.32
C TYR A 30 -3.65 7.04 -19.91
N ALA A 31 -3.78 6.19 -18.91
CA ALA A 31 -3.69 6.55 -17.49
C ALA A 31 -2.24 6.77 -17.04
N LEU A 32 -1.28 6.06 -17.66
CA LEU A 32 0.17 6.23 -17.44
C LEU A 32 0.87 6.27 -18.79
N LYS A 33 1.91 7.10 -18.90
CA LYS A 33 2.65 7.37 -20.13
C LYS A 33 4.14 7.44 -19.84
N ASP A 34 4.86 6.38 -20.24
CA ASP A 34 6.33 6.32 -20.23
C ASP A 34 6.95 6.66 -18.85
N ILE A 35 6.50 5.95 -17.80
CA ILE A 35 6.92 6.17 -16.42
C ILE A 35 8.21 5.39 -16.14
N ASP A 36 9.26 6.09 -15.75
CA ASP A 36 10.48 5.54 -15.17
C ASP A 36 10.55 5.95 -13.70
N LEU A 37 10.52 4.98 -12.76
CA LEU A 37 10.58 5.19 -11.32
C LEU A 37 11.22 4.01 -10.62
N GLU A 38 11.99 4.29 -9.58
CA GLU A 38 12.58 3.29 -8.69
C GLU A 38 12.23 3.63 -7.25
N PHE A 39 11.80 2.65 -6.47
CA PHE A 39 11.49 2.78 -5.04
C PHE A 39 12.44 1.91 -4.25
N ARG A 40 13.13 2.50 -3.28
CA ARG A 40 14.08 1.77 -2.41
C ARG A 40 13.35 1.12 -1.23
N GLU A 41 14.02 0.16 -0.61
CA GLU A 41 13.55 -0.40 0.65
C GLU A 41 13.51 0.67 1.76
N ARG A 42 12.53 0.53 2.66
CA ARG A 42 12.31 1.40 3.83
C ARG A 42 11.97 2.86 3.51
N GLU A 43 11.70 3.19 2.26
CA GLU A 43 11.23 4.53 1.89
C GLU A 43 9.82 4.81 2.43
N PHE A 44 9.55 6.11 2.64
CA PHE A 44 8.24 6.67 2.98
C PHE A 44 7.93 7.72 1.91
N THR A 45 7.31 7.27 0.82
CA THR A 45 7.19 8.02 -0.44
C THR A 45 5.74 8.38 -0.72
N GLY A 46 5.49 9.63 -1.12
CA GLY A 46 4.21 10.10 -1.62
C GLY A 46 4.17 10.20 -3.14
N ILE A 47 3.16 9.60 -3.78
CA ILE A 47 2.78 9.87 -5.16
C ILE A 47 1.67 10.91 -5.11
N VAL A 48 1.94 12.13 -5.55
CA VAL A 48 1.04 13.26 -5.44
C VAL A 48 0.59 13.76 -6.80
N GLY A 49 -0.60 14.30 -6.89
CA GLY A 49 -1.14 14.83 -8.12
C GLY A 49 -2.67 14.96 -8.07
N PRO A 50 -3.27 15.67 -9.04
CA PRO A 50 -4.72 15.86 -9.11
C PRO A 50 -5.46 14.52 -9.26
N SER A 51 -6.79 14.55 -9.06
CA SER A 51 -7.63 13.40 -9.37
C SER A 51 -7.50 13.03 -10.85
N GLY A 52 -7.45 11.73 -11.16
CA GLY A 52 -7.29 11.25 -12.53
C GLY A 52 -5.84 11.27 -13.06
N SER A 53 -4.83 11.72 -12.30
CA SER A 53 -3.43 11.76 -12.77
C SER A 53 -2.77 10.38 -12.93
N GLY A 54 -3.42 9.28 -12.53
CA GLY A 54 -2.90 7.91 -12.67
C GLY A 54 -2.33 7.30 -11.38
N LYS A 55 -2.42 7.97 -10.22
CA LYS A 55 -1.85 7.50 -8.93
C LYS A 55 -2.29 6.09 -8.55
N THR A 56 -3.60 5.85 -8.52
CA THR A 56 -4.18 4.53 -8.21
C THR A 56 -3.74 3.46 -9.23
N THR A 57 -3.68 3.81 -10.51
CA THR A 57 -3.18 2.91 -11.56
C THR A 57 -1.73 2.53 -11.32
N LEU A 58 -0.89 3.49 -10.95
CA LEU A 58 0.52 3.25 -10.64
C LEU A 58 0.66 2.33 -9.41
N LEU A 59 -0.09 2.61 -8.33
CA LEU A 59 -0.13 1.73 -7.16
C LEU A 59 -0.58 0.31 -7.50
N ASN A 60 -1.58 0.15 -8.36
CA ASN A 60 -2.07 -1.16 -8.78
C ASN A 60 -1.02 -1.96 -9.56
N ILE A 61 -0.22 -1.31 -10.40
CA ILE A 61 0.89 -1.96 -11.12
C ILE A 61 1.99 -2.37 -10.14
N ILE A 62 2.43 -1.48 -9.24
CA ILE A 62 3.41 -1.79 -8.20
C ILE A 62 2.88 -2.93 -7.30
N GLY A 63 1.59 -2.92 -6.99
CA GLY A 63 0.92 -3.95 -6.18
C GLY A 63 0.71 -5.28 -6.90
N SER A 64 1.07 -5.39 -8.18
CA SER A 64 0.77 -6.56 -9.03
C SER A 64 -0.73 -6.91 -9.04
N LEU A 65 -1.60 -5.90 -8.92
CA LEU A 65 -3.04 -6.00 -9.10
C LEU A 65 -3.44 -5.82 -10.56
N ASP A 66 -2.63 -5.07 -11.31
CA ASP A 66 -2.80 -4.85 -12.74
C ASP A 66 -1.43 -4.95 -13.44
N LEU A 67 -1.45 -5.14 -14.75
CA LEU A 67 -0.25 -5.18 -15.58
C LEU A 67 -0.16 -3.93 -16.44
N PRO A 68 1.04 -3.43 -16.74
CA PRO A 68 1.22 -2.36 -17.70
C PRO A 68 0.83 -2.84 -19.10
N THR A 69 0.41 -1.91 -19.96
CA THR A 69 0.18 -2.16 -21.39
C THR A 69 1.50 -2.21 -22.15
N ALA A 70 2.49 -1.42 -21.71
CA ALA A 70 3.85 -1.42 -22.23
C ALA A 70 4.85 -1.11 -21.11
N GLY A 71 6.13 -1.47 -21.32
CA GLY A 71 7.20 -1.31 -20.35
C GLY A 71 7.33 -2.51 -19.40
N GLU A 72 8.26 -2.40 -18.47
CA GLU A 72 8.59 -3.46 -17.52
C GLU A 72 8.46 -3.00 -16.07
N ALA A 73 7.67 -3.71 -15.26
CA ALA A 73 7.57 -3.53 -13.82
C ALA A 73 8.21 -4.70 -13.07
N LYS A 74 9.22 -4.41 -12.24
CA LYS A 74 9.81 -5.38 -11.31
C LYS A 74 9.42 -5.02 -9.89
N VAL A 75 8.93 -5.99 -9.13
CA VAL A 75 8.57 -5.84 -7.71
C VAL A 75 9.29 -6.92 -6.93
N MET A 76 10.10 -6.51 -5.95
CA MET A 76 10.96 -7.42 -5.19
C MET A 76 11.82 -8.32 -6.10
N GLY A 77 12.37 -7.73 -7.17
CA GLY A 77 13.18 -8.44 -8.16
C GLY A 77 12.42 -9.31 -9.15
N LEU A 78 11.09 -9.45 -9.01
CA LEU A 78 10.26 -10.28 -9.88
C LEU A 78 9.61 -9.43 -10.99
N LEU A 79 9.78 -9.81 -12.25
CA LEU A 79 9.11 -9.19 -13.39
C LEU A 79 7.61 -9.53 -13.36
N THR A 80 6.75 -8.53 -13.14
CA THR A 80 5.31 -8.76 -12.90
C THR A 80 4.58 -9.40 -14.07
N SER A 81 4.99 -9.11 -15.30
CA SER A 81 4.43 -9.70 -16.53
C SER A 81 4.71 -11.20 -16.68
N GLN A 82 5.71 -11.75 -15.97
CA GLN A 82 6.04 -13.17 -15.97
C GLN A 82 5.34 -13.95 -14.86
N LEU A 83 4.66 -13.26 -13.94
CA LEU A 83 3.94 -13.92 -12.86
C LEU A 83 2.58 -14.42 -13.36
N ASN A 84 2.30 -15.70 -13.13
CA ASN A 84 0.94 -16.19 -13.27
C ASN A 84 0.07 -15.70 -12.09
N ALA A 85 -1.26 -15.85 -12.21
CA ALA A 85 -2.23 -15.36 -11.21
C ALA A 85 -1.94 -15.88 -9.78
N ARG A 86 -1.50 -17.15 -9.64
CA ARG A 86 -1.16 -17.77 -8.36
C ARG A 86 0.12 -17.16 -7.76
N GLN A 87 1.11 -16.91 -8.58
CA GLN A 87 2.38 -16.28 -8.15
C GLN A 87 2.16 -14.82 -7.73
N ALA A 88 1.40 -14.05 -8.52
CA ALA A 88 1.05 -12.67 -8.17
C ALA A 88 0.22 -12.61 -6.88
N ALA A 89 -0.75 -13.52 -6.69
CA ALA A 89 -1.50 -13.62 -5.44
C ALA A 89 -0.60 -14.00 -4.23
N ALA A 90 0.37 -14.90 -4.42
CA ALA A 90 1.33 -15.28 -3.39
C ALA A 90 2.25 -14.10 -3.02
N LEU A 91 2.72 -13.31 -3.99
CA LEU A 91 3.49 -12.09 -3.77
C LEU A 91 2.69 -11.09 -2.91
N ARG A 92 1.47 -10.77 -3.30
CA ARG A 92 0.58 -9.85 -2.57
C ARG A 92 0.28 -10.34 -1.16
N SER A 93 -0.14 -11.60 -1.02
CA SER A 93 -0.55 -12.13 0.28
C SER A 93 0.57 -12.17 1.31
N ARG A 94 1.82 -12.36 0.89
CA ARG A 94 2.97 -12.48 1.80
C ARG A 94 3.68 -11.15 2.04
N HIS A 95 3.85 -10.34 0.99
CA HIS A 95 4.84 -9.27 1.00
C HIS A 95 4.26 -7.87 0.84
N ILE A 96 3.03 -7.72 0.32
CA ILE A 96 2.43 -6.41 0.06
C ILE A 96 1.20 -6.19 0.93
N GLY A 97 1.20 -5.12 1.73
CA GLY A 97 0.02 -4.62 2.43
C GLY A 97 -0.74 -3.62 1.56
N PHE A 98 -2.07 -3.62 1.63
CA PHE A 98 -2.90 -2.63 0.94
C PHE A 98 -3.77 -1.89 1.94
N ILE A 99 -3.79 -0.56 1.83
CA ILE A 99 -4.67 0.34 2.58
C ILE A 99 -5.45 1.15 1.55
N PHE A 100 -6.78 1.09 1.63
CA PHE A 100 -7.68 1.74 0.66
C PHE A 100 -8.41 2.91 1.30
N GLN A 101 -8.81 3.87 0.50
CA GLN A 101 -9.60 5.04 0.90
C GLN A 101 -10.90 4.65 1.61
N THR A 102 -11.57 3.59 1.17
CA THR A 102 -12.86 3.11 1.71
C THR A 102 -12.72 2.02 2.77
N TYR A 103 -11.51 1.86 3.36
CA TYR A 103 -11.15 0.87 4.37
C TYR A 103 -11.27 -0.59 3.92
N ASN A 104 -12.26 -0.94 3.11
CA ASN A 104 -12.57 -2.29 2.61
C ASN A 104 -12.59 -3.35 3.73
N LEU A 105 -13.14 -2.99 4.91
CA LEU A 105 -13.34 -3.93 6.00
C LEU A 105 -14.52 -4.86 5.69
N LEU A 106 -14.40 -6.09 6.17
CA LEU A 106 -15.45 -7.08 6.06
C LEU A 106 -16.51 -6.77 7.14
N PRO A 107 -17.72 -6.32 6.78
CA PRO A 107 -18.66 -5.72 7.74
C PRO A 107 -19.23 -6.72 8.74
N VAL A 108 -19.29 -8.01 8.38
CA VAL A 108 -19.78 -9.09 9.22
C VAL A 108 -18.75 -9.57 10.25
N TYR A 109 -17.47 -9.27 10.02
CA TYR A 109 -16.37 -9.67 10.88
C TYR A 109 -16.08 -8.62 11.95
N SER A 110 -15.66 -9.07 13.12
CA SER A 110 -15.10 -8.21 14.16
C SER A 110 -13.78 -7.56 13.73
N VAL A 111 -13.30 -6.60 14.50
CA VAL A 111 -11.97 -6.00 14.35
C VAL A 111 -10.88 -7.06 14.36
N TYR A 112 -10.94 -7.99 15.32
CA TYR A 112 -10.01 -9.12 15.42
C TYR A 112 -10.00 -9.95 14.14
N GLU A 113 -11.16 -10.39 13.68
CA GLU A 113 -11.30 -11.23 12.48
C GLU A 113 -10.86 -10.51 11.19
N ASN A 114 -11.15 -9.21 11.05
CA ASN A 114 -10.65 -8.41 9.94
C ASN A 114 -9.11 -8.40 9.88
N VAL A 115 -8.46 -8.25 11.04
CA VAL A 115 -6.99 -8.24 11.12
C VAL A 115 -6.42 -9.66 10.98
N GLU A 116 -7.10 -10.69 11.46
CA GLU A 116 -6.68 -12.09 11.34
C GLU A 116 -6.75 -12.62 9.90
N PHE A 117 -7.69 -12.11 9.09
CA PHE A 117 -8.01 -12.64 7.77
C PHE A 117 -6.80 -12.91 6.86
N PRO A 118 -5.83 -11.98 6.69
CA PRO A 118 -4.63 -12.23 5.89
C PRO A 118 -3.79 -13.42 6.39
N LEU A 119 -3.75 -13.67 7.68
CA LEU A 119 -2.97 -14.74 8.29
C LEU A 119 -3.61 -16.13 8.08
N LEU A 120 -4.94 -16.17 7.94
CA LEU A 120 -5.66 -17.39 7.54
C LEU A 120 -5.25 -17.83 6.14
N LEU A 121 -5.15 -16.87 5.20
CA LEU A 121 -4.69 -17.15 3.84
C LEU A 121 -3.25 -17.65 3.79
N LEU A 122 -2.41 -17.24 4.75
CA LEU A 122 -1.03 -17.71 4.91
C LEU A 122 -0.92 -19.06 5.64
N LYS A 123 -2.06 -19.64 6.08
CA LYS A 123 -2.12 -20.91 6.83
C LYS A 123 -1.26 -20.88 8.10
N MET A 124 -1.16 -19.73 8.75
CA MET A 124 -0.43 -19.57 10.01
C MET A 124 -1.13 -20.35 11.13
N LYS A 125 -0.36 -20.90 12.07
CA LYS A 125 -0.91 -21.65 13.22
C LYS A 125 -1.75 -20.74 14.13
N PRO A 126 -2.82 -21.26 14.77
CA PRO A 126 -3.75 -20.46 15.59
C PRO A 126 -3.05 -19.60 16.65
N GLU A 127 -2.10 -20.17 17.40
CA GLU A 127 -1.38 -19.48 18.48
C GLU A 127 -0.49 -18.33 17.93
N GLU A 128 0.15 -18.54 16.80
CA GLU A 128 0.98 -17.53 16.13
C GLU A 128 0.09 -16.40 15.59
N ARG A 129 -1.07 -16.75 14.98
CA ARG A 129 -2.05 -15.77 14.49
C ARG A 129 -2.55 -14.87 15.61
N LYS A 130 -2.98 -15.48 16.75
CA LYS A 130 -3.47 -14.73 17.91
C LYS A 130 -2.45 -13.71 18.40
N LYS A 131 -1.19 -14.12 18.57
CA LYS A 131 -0.09 -13.22 18.96
C LYS A 131 0.10 -12.08 17.94
N ALA A 132 0.12 -12.40 16.65
CA ALA A 132 0.31 -11.41 15.58
C ALA A 132 -0.85 -10.41 15.53
N VAL A 133 -2.10 -10.86 15.65
CA VAL A 133 -3.29 -10.00 15.65
C VAL A 133 -3.28 -9.05 16.85
N LEU A 134 -3.04 -9.56 18.06
CA LEU A 134 -2.99 -8.71 19.25
C LEU A 134 -1.88 -7.65 19.15
N ALA A 135 -0.69 -8.02 18.69
CA ALA A 135 0.38 -7.07 18.45
C ALA A 135 0.01 -6.01 17.39
N ALA A 136 -0.64 -6.42 16.29
CA ALA A 136 -1.08 -5.48 15.26
C ALA A 136 -2.17 -4.51 15.77
N LEU A 137 -3.08 -4.96 16.61
CA LEU A 137 -4.08 -4.12 17.27
C LEU A 137 -3.45 -3.15 18.28
N GLU A 138 -2.40 -3.59 18.97
CA GLU A 138 -1.64 -2.73 19.88
C GLU A 138 -0.93 -1.59 19.13
N TRP A 139 -0.30 -1.85 17.97
CA TRP A 139 0.35 -0.82 17.14
C TRP A 139 -0.59 0.32 16.76
N VAL A 140 -1.89 0.03 16.64
CA VAL A 140 -2.90 1.03 16.23
C VAL A 140 -3.80 1.48 17.38
N GLY A 141 -3.55 1.02 18.62
CA GLY A 141 -4.32 1.40 19.82
C GLY A 141 -5.77 0.96 19.80
N LEU A 142 -6.05 -0.30 19.36
CA LEU A 142 -7.41 -0.85 19.25
C LEU A 142 -7.60 -2.21 19.96
N LEU A 143 -6.77 -2.53 20.94
CA LEU A 143 -6.91 -3.77 21.71
C LEU A 143 -8.27 -3.90 22.41
N ASP A 144 -8.82 -2.79 22.92
CA ASP A 144 -10.13 -2.72 23.59
C ASP A 144 -11.32 -2.94 22.63
N LYS A 145 -11.10 -2.72 21.32
CA LYS A 145 -12.11 -2.82 20.26
C LYS A 145 -12.12 -4.15 19.51
N GLN A 146 -11.31 -5.13 19.90
CA GLN A 146 -11.15 -6.38 19.15
C GLN A 146 -12.45 -7.13 18.84
N LYS A 147 -13.48 -6.99 19.69
CA LYS A 147 -14.81 -7.63 19.53
C LYS A 147 -15.81 -6.75 18.76
N SER A 148 -15.52 -5.47 18.57
CA SER A 148 -16.40 -4.54 17.83
C SER A 148 -16.45 -4.90 16.36
N ARG A 149 -17.55 -4.52 15.69
CA ARG A 149 -17.70 -4.62 14.23
C ARG A 149 -17.47 -3.25 13.57
N PRO A 150 -17.14 -3.19 12.27
CA PRO A 150 -16.91 -1.93 11.57
C PRO A 150 -18.01 -0.88 11.75
N ALA A 151 -19.27 -1.27 11.77
CA ALA A 151 -20.40 -0.37 12.00
C ALA A 151 -20.43 0.31 13.39
N GLN A 152 -19.63 -0.17 14.34
CA GLN A 152 -19.53 0.36 15.71
C GLN A 152 -18.29 1.26 15.89
N LEU A 153 -17.56 1.54 14.81
CA LEU A 153 -16.30 2.27 14.83
C LEU A 153 -16.45 3.65 14.15
N SER A 154 -15.66 4.61 14.60
CA SER A 154 -15.47 5.85 13.85
C SER A 154 -14.65 5.61 12.57
N GLY A 155 -14.68 6.55 11.60
CA GLY A 155 -13.88 6.47 10.38
C GLY A 155 -12.38 6.29 10.65
N GLY A 156 -11.83 7.05 11.60
CA GLY A 156 -10.43 6.92 12.02
C GLY A 156 -10.13 5.56 12.66
N GLN A 157 -11.07 4.98 13.42
CA GLN A 157 -10.93 3.62 13.96
C GLN A 157 -10.97 2.58 12.84
N CYS A 158 -11.88 2.71 11.88
CA CYS A 158 -11.92 1.83 10.69
C CYS A 158 -10.61 1.87 9.91
N GLN A 159 -10.04 3.05 9.71
CA GLN A 159 -8.75 3.19 9.03
C GLN A 159 -7.61 2.54 9.82
N ARG A 160 -7.58 2.69 11.15
CA ARG A 160 -6.60 2.00 11.99
C ARG A 160 -6.73 0.47 11.92
N VAL A 161 -7.95 -0.07 11.84
CA VAL A 161 -8.16 -1.51 11.58
C VAL A 161 -7.61 -1.90 10.21
N ALA A 162 -7.84 -1.09 9.16
CA ALA A 162 -7.30 -1.37 7.82
C ALA A 162 -5.76 -1.36 7.82
N ILE A 163 -5.12 -0.46 8.56
CA ILE A 163 -3.67 -0.43 8.76
C ILE A 163 -3.20 -1.69 9.49
N ALA A 164 -3.82 -2.05 10.60
CA ALA A 164 -3.47 -3.26 11.35
C ALA A 164 -3.58 -4.52 10.47
N ARG A 165 -4.66 -4.63 9.68
CA ARG A 165 -4.87 -5.71 8.71
C ARG A 165 -3.78 -5.75 7.63
N ALA A 166 -3.36 -4.61 7.11
CA ALA A 166 -2.28 -4.54 6.12
C ALA A 166 -0.94 -4.96 6.73
N MET A 167 -0.68 -4.57 7.99
CA MET A 167 0.59 -4.72 8.70
C MET A 167 0.76 -6.04 9.46
N VAL A 168 -0.33 -6.76 9.79
CA VAL A 168 -0.31 -7.97 10.66
C VAL A 168 0.64 -9.06 10.18
N LYS A 169 0.86 -9.15 8.88
CA LYS A 169 1.77 -10.11 8.24
C LYS A 169 3.22 -9.57 8.09
N LYS A 170 3.50 -8.37 8.62
CA LYS A 170 4.79 -7.67 8.51
C LYS A 170 5.28 -7.59 7.06
N PRO A 171 4.52 -6.92 6.18
CA PRO A 171 4.87 -6.82 4.77
C PRO A 171 6.14 -5.99 4.59
N VAL A 172 6.88 -6.21 3.51
CA VAL A 172 8.03 -5.37 3.15
C VAL A 172 7.62 -4.09 2.44
N LEU A 173 6.43 -4.09 1.82
CA LEU A 173 5.84 -2.95 1.10
C LEU A 173 4.38 -2.75 1.51
N VAL A 174 3.99 -1.52 1.78
CA VAL A 174 2.59 -1.10 1.93
C VAL A 174 2.25 -0.06 0.87
N LEU A 175 1.16 -0.31 0.17
CA LEU A 175 0.58 0.60 -0.80
C LEU A 175 -0.69 1.19 -0.20
N ALA A 176 -0.73 2.51 -0.06
CA ALA A 176 -1.84 3.23 0.58
C ALA A 176 -2.48 4.21 -0.41
N ASP A 177 -3.69 3.91 -0.85
CA ASP A 177 -4.44 4.77 -1.77
C ASP A 177 -5.33 5.71 -0.97
N GLU A 178 -4.97 7.01 -0.97
CA GLU A 178 -5.68 8.09 -0.25
C GLU A 178 -6.03 7.73 1.21
N PRO A 179 -5.06 7.32 2.05
CA PRO A 179 -5.37 6.70 3.35
C PRO A 179 -6.00 7.65 4.37
N THR A 180 -6.06 8.94 4.11
CA THR A 180 -6.58 9.97 5.02
C THR A 180 -7.77 10.75 4.45
N ALA A 181 -8.19 10.48 3.21
CA ALA A 181 -9.19 11.29 2.48
C ALA A 181 -10.55 11.42 3.18
N ASN A 182 -10.96 10.42 3.98
CA ASN A 182 -12.24 10.39 4.68
C ASN A 182 -12.12 10.72 6.18
N LEU A 183 -11.04 11.39 6.59
CA LEU A 183 -10.73 11.68 7.98
C LEU A 183 -10.61 13.17 8.22
N ASP A 184 -10.96 13.60 9.43
CA ASP A 184 -10.63 14.94 9.92
C ASP A 184 -9.11 15.10 10.09
N THR A 185 -8.67 16.33 10.33
CA THR A 185 -7.24 16.66 10.40
C THR A 185 -6.53 15.92 11.54
N GLU A 186 -7.13 15.80 12.71
CA GLU A 186 -6.53 15.17 13.88
C GLU A 186 -6.34 13.67 13.64
N ASN A 187 -7.38 12.98 13.17
CA ASN A 187 -7.28 11.56 12.83
C ASN A 187 -6.29 11.31 11.69
N SER A 188 -6.24 12.20 10.68
CA SER A 188 -5.27 12.11 9.58
C SER A 188 -3.82 12.16 10.08
N LEU A 189 -3.50 13.11 10.96
CA LEU A 189 -2.18 13.24 11.56
C LEU A 189 -1.82 12.01 12.40
N HIS A 190 -2.76 11.52 13.21
CA HIS A 190 -2.54 10.32 14.02
C HIS A 190 -2.27 9.07 13.16
N ILE A 191 -3.00 8.91 12.05
CA ILE A 191 -2.79 7.82 11.08
C ILE A 191 -1.39 7.90 10.46
N LEU A 192 -0.97 9.08 10.00
CA LEU A 192 0.34 9.27 9.38
C LEU A 192 1.48 9.00 10.37
N GLN A 193 1.35 9.48 11.61
CA GLN A 193 2.31 9.20 12.68
C GLN A 193 2.42 7.69 12.96
N THR A 194 1.28 6.99 13.02
CA THR A 194 1.24 5.54 13.20
C THR A 194 1.98 4.83 12.07
N MET A 195 1.72 5.22 10.81
CA MET A 195 2.38 4.61 9.65
C MET A 195 3.88 4.93 9.62
N GLN A 196 4.29 6.15 10.00
CA GLN A 196 5.70 6.54 10.10
C GLN A 196 6.43 5.73 11.19
N ASN A 197 5.80 5.53 12.35
CA ASN A 197 6.33 4.66 13.41
C ASN A 197 6.50 3.21 12.93
N LEU A 198 5.52 2.69 12.18
CA LEU A 198 5.59 1.34 11.61
C LEU A 198 6.70 1.24 10.53
N ASN A 199 6.89 2.27 9.70
CA ASN A 199 8.02 2.34 8.75
C ASN A 199 9.35 2.27 9.50
N THR A 200 9.54 3.09 10.52
CA THR A 200 10.80 3.17 11.28
C THR A 200 11.07 1.89 12.07
N ASN A 201 10.06 1.37 12.80
CA ASN A 201 10.26 0.26 13.74
C ASN A 201 10.31 -1.11 13.06
N LEU A 202 9.57 -1.29 11.95
CA LEU A 202 9.48 -2.57 11.23
C LEU A 202 10.27 -2.59 9.93
N GLY A 203 10.78 -1.45 9.48
CA GLY A 203 11.49 -1.33 8.21
C GLY A 203 10.61 -1.56 6.98
N THR A 204 9.29 -1.46 7.12
CA THR A 204 8.33 -1.59 6.01
C THR A 204 8.38 -0.35 5.12
N SER A 205 8.49 -0.52 3.81
CA SER A 205 8.38 0.58 2.84
C SER A 205 6.92 0.99 2.67
N PHE A 206 6.67 2.29 2.55
CA PHE A 206 5.33 2.83 2.29
C PHE A 206 5.32 3.68 1.02
N ILE A 207 4.37 3.42 0.13
CA ILE A 207 4.08 4.27 -1.03
C ILE A 207 2.61 4.70 -0.92
N PHE A 208 2.40 6.00 -0.83
CA PHE A 208 1.08 6.62 -0.69
C PHE A 208 0.64 7.26 -1.98
N SER A 209 -0.63 7.22 -2.31
CA SER A 209 -1.24 8.21 -3.18
C SER A 209 -1.93 9.27 -2.32
N THR A 210 -1.77 10.53 -2.67
CA THR A 210 -2.50 11.62 -2.01
C THR A 210 -2.55 12.87 -2.89
N HIS A 211 -3.51 13.74 -2.59
CA HIS A 211 -3.58 15.11 -3.10
C HIS A 211 -3.64 16.13 -1.96
N ASP A 212 -3.54 15.68 -0.68
CA ASP A 212 -3.61 16.53 0.50
C ASP A 212 -2.21 17.05 0.90
N ASP A 213 -2.00 18.36 0.84
CA ASP A 213 -0.76 19.02 1.22
C ASP A 213 -0.33 18.74 2.67
N LYS A 214 -1.28 18.46 3.58
CA LYS A 214 -0.97 18.10 4.96
C LYS A 214 -0.25 16.76 5.06
N VAL A 215 -0.65 15.81 4.22
CA VAL A 215 -0.04 14.47 4.10
C VAL A 215 1.35 14.55 3.50
N ILE A 216 1.52 15.40 2.48
CA ILE A 216 2.77 15.59 1.74
C ILE A 216 3.92 15.98 2.68
N ARG A 217 3.66 16.77 3.72
CA ARG A 217 4.69 17.20 4.69
C ARG A 217 5.31 16.07 5.51
N PHE A 218 4.68 14.90 5.56
CA PHE A 218 5.20 13.70 6.25
C PHE A 218 6.07 12.83 5.35
N MET A 219 6.09 13.10 4.05
CA MET A 219 6.80 12.26 3.07
C MET A 219 8.27 12.65 2.98
N LYS A 220 9.15 11.66 2.96
CA LYS A 220 10.58 11.87 2.72
C LYS A 220 10.91 12.06 1.24
N ARG A 221 10.09 11.48 0.37
CA ARG A 221 10.19 11.59 -1.09
C ARG A 221 8.82 11.87 -1.67
N ILE A 222 8.76 12.76 -2.65
CA ILE A 222 7.54 13.16 -3.33
C ILE A 222 7.72 12.96 -4.83
N VAL A 223 6.92 12.07 -5.40
CA VAL A 223 6.80 11.87 -6.84
C VAL A 223 5.54 12.58 -7.32
N ARG A 224 5.68 13.62 -8.13
CA ARG A 224 4.52 14.35 -8.71
C ARG A 224 4.09 13.72 -10.01
N LEU A 225 2.82 13.32 -10.07
CA LEU A 225 2.22 12.72 -11.25
C LEU A 225 1.15 13.66 -11.83
N ILE A 226 1.31 14.04 -13.10
CA ILE A 226 0.39 14.92 -13.84
C ILE A 226 0.11 14.28 -15.20
N ASP A 227 -1.18 14.11 -15.54
CA ASP A 227 -1.63 13.54 -16.83
C ASP A 227 -0.94 12.22 -17.23
N GLY A 228 -0.70 11.38 -16.23
CA GLY A 228 -0.07 10.07 -16.40
C GLY A 228 1.46 10.12 -16.59
N LYS A 229 2.12 11.24 -16.32
CA LYS A 229 3.57 11.41 -16.41
C LYS A 229 4.18 11.85 -15.09
N VAL A 230 5.44 11.49 -14.84
CA VAL A 230 6.23 12.04 -13.74
C VAL A 230 6.65 13.46 -14.09
N ALA A 231 6.14 14.42 -13.31
CA ALA A 231 6.49 15.83 -13.45
C ALA A 231 7.72 16.20 -12.61
N SER A 232 7.87 15.61 -11.41
CA SER A 232 9.06 15.72 -10.57
C SER A 232 9.18 14.54 -9.63
N ASP A 233 10.39 14.31 -9.10
CA ASP A 233 10.76 13.29 -8.14
C ASP A 233 11.78 13.87 -7.16
N ASP A 234 11.33 14.30 -5.99
CA ASP A 234 12.09 15.15 -5.09
C ASP A 234 12.20 14.51 -3.69
N TYR A 235 13.39 14.55 -3.11
CA TYR A 235 13.61 14.21 -1.70
C TYR A 235 13.51 15.45 -0.84
N GLN A 236 12.75 15.37 0.25
CA GLN A 236 12.64 16.46 1.23
C GLN A 236 13.81 16.40 2.22
N ALA A 237 14.50 17.52 2.39
CA ALA A 237 15.53 17.64 3.41
C ALA A 237 14.88 17.83 4.77
N GLY A 238 15.18 16.95 5.73
CA GLY A 238 14.87 17.20 7.17
C GLY A 238 13.51 16.68 7.67
N VAL A 239 12.89 15.69 7.02
CA VAL A 239 11.73 14.96 7.56
C VAL A 239 12.14 13.65 8.19
#